data_3c7dcdb83979d437962799a166b4f463
#
_entry.id   3c7dcdb83979d437962799a166b4f463
#
_cell.length_a   1.000
_cell.length_b   1.000
_cell.length_c   1.000
_cell.angle_alpha   90.00
_cell.angle_beta   90.00
_cell.angle_gamma   90.00
#
_symmetry.space_group_name_H-M   'P 1'
#
loop_
_entity.id
_entity.type
_entity.pdbx_description
1 polymer ?
#
loop_
_entity_poly.entity_id
_entity_poly.type
_entity_poly.pdbx_seq_one_letter_code
_entity_poly.pdbx_strand_id
1 'polypeptide(L)'
;MLLRPELVIAQTIGEKPVYHMNELSKITESRATAYRILSKLREAGFAEQVREGYFTLRSSLFQPFNLWSNLLPSLQALKQARFFGLSYNENDVRLARQILKGIVTLDYRAYEITKLQSPHLFFIYVDKPDQAANMLKEGKFSEGTKGRVVIIPRIGEFRNEIQRVYLDCIAYGGRSLLDAIAIEILHDEELDRNIRGSFRAEDVLKVREELGAQPGTGSSQDN
;
A
#
# COMPACT_ATOMS: atom_id res chain seq x y z
N MET A 1 6.00 10.34 -15.07
CA MET A 1 4.84 11.13 -14.58
C MET A 1 5.34 11.90 -13.39
N LEU A 2 5.53 13.21 -13.52
CA LEU A 2 5.97 14.06 -12.41
C LEU A 2 4.88 14.06 -11.34
N LEU A 3 5.23 13.69 -10.12
CA LEU A 3 4.35 13.83 -8.96
C LEU A 3 3.95 15.30 -8.83
N ARG A 4 2.68 15.56 -8.55
CA ARG A 4 2.25 16.93 -8.30
C ARG A 4 3.05 17.50 -7.13
N PRO A 5 3.54 18.75 -7.21
CA PRO A 5 4.38 19.35 -6.17
C PRO A 5 3.74 19.29 -4.77
N GLU A 6 2.41 19.31 -4.70
CA GLU A 6 1.65 19.17 -3.45
C GLU A 6 1.89 17.81 -2.77
N LEU A 7 1.98 16.73 -3.56
CA LEU A 7 2.25 15.38 -3.05
C LEU A 7 3.69 15.22 -2.57
N VAL A 8 4.63 15.87 -3.25
CA VAL A 8 6.05 15.86 -2.82
C VAL A 8 6.22 16.61 -1.51
N ILE A 9 5.54 17.75 -1.33
CA ILE A 9 5.51 18.46 -0.05
C ILE A 9 4.90 17.59 1.04
N ALA A 10 3.78 16.91 0.74
CA ALA A 10 3.12 16.03 1.70
C ALA A 10 4.01 14.87 2.17
N GLN A 11 4.85 14.31 1.29
CA GLN A 11 5.83 13.26 1.65
C GLN A 11 6.95 13.77 2.58
N THR A 12 7.37 15.03 2.40
CA THR A 12 8.46 15.63 3.17
C THR A 12 7.98 16.14 4.53
N ILE A 13 6.66 16.31 4.69
CA ILE A 13 6.04 16.80 5.92
C ILE A 13 6.08 15.71 7.00
N GLY A 14 6.70 16.02 8.10
CA GLY A 14 6.88 15.13 9.25
C GLY A 14 8.33 14.93 9.64
N GLU A 15 9.28 15.25 8.75
CA GLU A 15 10.70 15.14 9.06
C GLU A 15 11.19 16.26 9.99
N LYS A 16 10.55 17.43 9.94
CA LYS A 16 10.92 18.60 10.75
C LYS A 16 9.70 19.35 11.27
N PRO A 17 9.78 19.94 12.49
CA PRO A 17 8.69 20.74 13.03
C PRO A 17 8.50 22.09 12.30
N VAL A 18 9.53 22.62 11.66
CA VAL A 18 9.51 23.92 10.97
C VAL A 18 10.31 23.83 9.68
N TYR A 19 9.78 24.38 8.60
CA TYR A 19 10.38 24.45 7.27
C TYR A 19 10.70 25.89 6.90
N HIS A 20 11.85 26.10 6.26
CA HIS A 20 12.16 27.36 5.62
C HIS A 20 11.67 27.37 4.16
N MET A 21 11.21 28.55 3.68
CA MET A 21 10.72 28.70 2.29
C MET A 21 11.70 28.17 1.23
N ASN A 22 13.01 28.35 1.44
CA ASN A 22 14.02 27.88 0.51
C ASN A 22 14.10 26.34 0.43
N GLU A 23 13.79 25.62 1.50
CA GLU A 23 13.71 24.16 1.49
C GLU A 23 12.52 23.70 0.65
N LEU A 24 11.38 24.31 0.89
CA LEU A 24 10.16 24.01 0.12
C LEU A 24 10.30 24.42 -1.36
N SER A 25 11.01 25.50 -1.66
CA SER A 25 11.25 25.91 -3.05
C SER A 25 12.16 24.95 -3.81
N LYS A 26 13.07 24.25 -3.13
CA LYS A 26 13.88 23.16 -3.74
C LYS A 26 13.02 21.95 -4.11
N ILE A 27 12.03 21.62 -3.28
CA ILE A 27 11.11 20.51 -3.53
C ILE A 27 10.19 20.80 -4.72
N THR A 28 9.76 22.06 -4.86
CA THR A 28 8.82 22.48 -5.91
C THR A 28 9.51 23.04 -7.15
N GLU A 29 10.85 23.07 -7.15
CA GLU A 29 11.71 23.64 -8.21
C GLU A 29 11.42 25.14 -8.50
N SER A 30 10.53 25.77 -7.72
CA SER A 30 10.12 27.15 -7.90
C SER A 30 9.64 27.78 -6.59
N ARG A 31 10.23 28.95 -6.25
CA ARG A 31 9.80 29.72 -5.09
C ARG A 31 8.35 30.22 -5.20
N ALA A 32 7.94 30.61 -6.41
CA ALA A 32 6.56 31.06 -6.67
C ALA A 32 5.56 29.91 -6.49
N THR A 33 5.91 28.69 -6.95
CA THR A 33 5.09 27.49 -6.77
C THR A 33 5.01 27.10 -5.31
N ALA A 34 6.12 27.12 -4.58
CA ALA A 34 6.14 26.85 -3.12
C ALA A 34 5.24 27.84 -2.37
N TYR A 35 5.34 29.13 -2.68
CA TYR A 35 4.53 30.15 -2.06
C TYR A 35 3.02 29.96 -2.31
N ARG A 36 2.63 29.68 -3.55
CA ARG A 36 1.24 29.42 -3.91
C ARG A 36 0.66 28.20 -3.20
N ILE A 37 1.47 27.14 -3.05
CA ILE A 37 1.04 25.93 -2.33
C ILE A 37 0.90 26.23 -0.84
N LEU A 38 1.88 26.91 -0.23
CA LEU A 38 1.80 27.31 1.17
C LEU A 38 0.61 28.23 1.47
N SER A 39 0.28 29.16 0.57
CA SER A 39 -0.92 29.98 0.74
C SER A 39 -2.17 29.16 0.80
N LYS A 40 -2.34 28.21 -0.12
CA LYS A 40 -3.48 27.29 -0.11
C LYS A 40 -3.52 26.44 1.16
N LEU A 41 -2.36 25.92 1.61
CA LEU A 41 -2.28 25.14 2.84
C LEU A 41 -2.61 25.99 4.08
N ARG A 42 -2.22 27.26 4.12
CA ARG A 42 -2.59 28.19 5.18
C ARG A 42 -4.09 28.48 5.20
N GLU A 43 -4.66 28.80 4.04
CA GLU A 43 -6.10 29.00 3.87
C GLU A 43 -6.91 27.79 4.34
N ALA A 44 -6.40 26.59 4.07
CA ALA A 44 -7.00 25.33 4.53
C ALA A 44 -6.65 24.95 5.99
N GLY A 45 -5.86 25.74 6.72
CA GLY A 45 -5.47 25.47 8.11
C GLY A 45 -4.38 24.41 8.28
N PHE A 46 -3.73 23.97 7.20
CA PHE A 46 -2.69 22.95 7.21
C PHE A 46 -1.28 23.50 7.40
N ALA A 47 -1.07 24.78 7.22
CA ALA A 47 0.19 25.45 7.44
C ALA A 47 -0.01 26.71 8.25
N GLU A 48 1.00 27.06 9.06
CA GLU A 48 1.04 28.31 9.81
C GLU A 48 2.41 28.97 9.62
N GLN A 49 2.42 30.28 9.42
CA GLN A 49 3.65 31.03 9.34
C GLN A 49 4.10 31.39 10.76
N VAL A 50 5.23 30.83 11.22
CA VAL A 50 5.80 31.06 12.54
C VAL A 50 6.53 32.40 12.60
N ARG A 51 7.29 32.69 11.52
CA ARG A 51 7.97 33.97 11.29
C ARG A 51 8.22 34.14 9.80
N GLU A 52 8.75 35.27 9.37
CA GLU A 52 9.05 35.53 7.98
C GLU A 52 9.93 34.41 7.37
N GLY A 53 9.44 33.80 6.29
CA GLY A 53 10.09 32.70 5.59
C GLY A 53 10.06 31.34 6.27
N TYR A 54 9.48 31.20 7.48
CA TYR A 54 9.40 29.93 8.21
C TYR A 54 7.96 29.51 8.46
N PHE A 55 7.69 28.23 8.18
CA PHE A 55 6.36 27.64 8.25
C PHE A 55 6.39 26.37 9.07
N THR A 56 5.41 26.20 9.94
CA THR A 56 5.07 24.90 10.51
C THR A 56 3.97 24.26 9.68
N LEU A 57 4.06 22.95 9.52
CA LEU A 57 3.07 22.15 8.81
C LEU A 57 2.49 21.16 9.83
N ARG A 58 1.16 21.14 9.95
CA ARG A 58 0.50 20.29 10.95
C ARG A 58 0.49 18.83 10.45
N SER A 59 1.44 18.04 10.93
CA SER A 59 1.65 16.64 10.50
C SER A 59 0.40 15.76 10.67
N SER A 60 -0.36 15.95 11.74
CA SER A 60 -1.59 15.16 11.99
C SER A 60 -2.67 15.34 10.92
N LEU A 61 -2.68 16.48 10.23
CA LEU A 61 -3.63 16.76 9.14
C LEU A 61 -3.15 16.21 7.81
N PHE A 62 -1.87 15.82 7.71
CA PHE A 62 -1.28 15.24 6.50
C PHE A 62 -1.21 13.71 6.53
N GLN A 63 -1.61 13.06 7.62
CA GLN A 63 -1.70 11.61 7.67
C GLN A 63 -2.44 10.99 6.47
N PRO A 64 -3.60 11.51 6.04
CA PRO A 64 -4.25 11.03 4.83
C PRO A 64 -3.40 11.21 3.57
N PHE A 65 -2.65 12.32 3.45
CA PHE A 65 -1.78 12.57 2.29
C PHE A 65 -0.57 11.65 2.28
N ASN A 66 0.02 11.37 3.45
CA ASN A 66 1.12 10.41 3.57
C ASN A 66 0.66 9.01 3.18
N LEU A 67 -0.50 8.57 3.66
CA LEU A 67 -1.10 7.30 3.25
C LEU A 67 -1.32 7.29 1.73
N TRP A 68 -1.96 8.30 1.15
CA TRP A 68 -2.21 8.41 -0.28
C TRP A 68 -0.94 8.37 -1.11
N SER A 69 0.12 9.09 -0.73
CA SER A 69 1.38 9.09 -1.46
C SER A 69 2.07 7.72 -1.44
N ASN A 70 1.96 6.98 -0.34
CA ASN A 70 2.48 5.63 -0.22
C ASN A 70 1.62 4.58 -0.95
N LEU A 71 0.31 4.84 -1.15
CA LEU A 71 -0.59 4.00 -1.93
C LEU A 71 -0.40 4.13 -3.45
N LEU A 72 0.14 5.24 -3.94
CA LEU A 72 0.27 5.51 -5.38
C LEU A 72 0.99 4.40 -6.15
N PRO A 73 2.12 3.84 -5.69
CA PRO A 73 2.79 2.73 -6.38
C PRO A 73 1.89 1.49 -6.49
N SER A 74 1.18 1.13 -5.42
CA SER A 74 0.24 0.00 -5.40
C SER A 74 -0.94 0.24 -6.34
N LEU A 75 -1.54 1.43 -6.32
CA LEU A 75 -2.63 1.80 -7.22
C LEU A 75 -2.20 1.78 -8.69
N GLN A 76 -1.00 2.28 -9.01
CA GLN A 76 -0.45 2.26 -10.36
C GLN A 76 -0.16 0.84 -10.83
N ALA A 77 0.38 0.00 -9.97
CA ALA A 77 0.65 -1.41 -10.26
C ALA A 77 -0.65 -2.18 -10.49
N LEU A 78 -1.63 -2.04 -9.60
CA LEU A 78 -2.93 -2.71 -9.70
C LEU A 78 -3.73 -2.27 -10.93
N LYS A 79 -3.62 -1.00 -11.34
CA LYS A 79 -4.23 -0.51 -12.59
C LYS A 79 -3.69 -1.22 -13.85
N GLN A 80 -2.48 -1.76 -13.77
CA GLN A 80 -1.82 -2.50 -14.85
C GLN A 80 -1.87 -4.01 -14.65
N ALA A 81 -2.71 -4.48 -13.71
CA ALA A 81 -2.86 -5.90 -13.43
C ALA A 81 -3.39 -6.68 -14.63
N ARG A 82 -2.80 -7.85 -14.88
CA ARG A 82 -3.20 -8.76 -15.94
C ARG A 82 -3.55 -10.12 -15.35
N PHE A 83 -4.70 -10.65 -15.70
CA PHE A 83 -5.28 -11.86 -15.14
C PHE A 83 -5.03 -13.04 -16.08
N PHE A 84 -4.63 -14.18 -15.50
CA PHE A 84 -4.34 -15.41 -16.21
C PHE A 84 -4.96 -16.60 -15.50
N GLY A 85 -5.44 -17.57 -16.24
CA GLY A 85 -5.98 -18.82 -15.70
C GLY A 85 -5.80 -19.98 -16.63
N LEU A 86 -5.83 -21.18 -16.05
CA LEU A 86 -5.95 -22.43 -16.79
C LEU A 86 -7.42 -22.79 -16.90
N SER A 87 -7.86 -23.21 -18.07
CA SER A 87 -9.20 -23.75 -18.23
C SER A 87 -9.35 -25.01 -17.38
N TYR A 88 -10.27 -24.97 -16.39
CA TYR A 88 -10.69 -26.11 -15.57
C TYR A 88 -9.62 -26.73 -14.65
N ASN A 89 -8.63 -25.98 -14.17
CA ASN A 89 -7.59 -26.54 -13.32
C ASN A 89 -7.43 -25.78 -11.99
N GLU A 90 -7.61 -26.49 -10.88
CA GLU A 90 -7.38 -25.95 -9.52
C GLU A 90 -5.89 -25.74 -9.20
N ASN A 91 -4.98 -26.27 -10.03
CA ASN A 91 -3.54 -26.20 -9.85
C ASN A 91 -2.89 -24.96 -10.49
N ASP A 92 -3.67 -24.01 -10.98
CA ASP A 92 -3.15 -22.81 -11.69
C ASP A 92 -2.15 -22.02 -10.83
N VAL A 93 -2.43 -21.82 -9.54
CA VAL A 93 -1.54 -21.09 -8.62
C VAL A 93 -0.21 -21.84 -8.41
N ARG A 94 -0.26 -23.17 -8.23
CA ARG A 94 0.94 -23.98 -8.06
C ARG A 94 1.84 -23.94 -9.30
N LEU A 95 1.26 -24.07 -10.47
CA LEU A 95 1.99 -24.00 -11.73
C LEU A 95 2.53 -22.58 -11.98
N ALA A 96 1.74 -21.54 -11.72
CA ALA A 96 2.21 -20.17 -11.83
C ALA A 96 3.42 -19.88 -10.93
N ARG A 97 3.42 -20.38 -9.69
CA ARG A 97 4.58 -20.26 -8.76
C ARG A 97 5.85 -20.96 -9.29
N GLN A 98 5.71 -21.99 -10.12
CA GLN A 98 6.87 -22.65 -10.74
C GLN A 98 7.39 -21.88 -11.96
N ILE A 99 6.50 -21.24 -12.71
CA ILE A 99 6.82 -20.49 -13.94
C ILE A 99 7.35 -19.10 -13.62
N LEU A 100 6.71 -18.39 -12.67
CA LEU A 100 6.99 -17.00 -12.38
C LEU A 100 8.00 -16.81 -11.25
N LYS A 101 8.93 -15.89 -11.49
CA LYS A 101 9.81 -15.35 -10.44
C LYS A 101 9.31 -13.96 -10.09
N GLY A 102 9.04 -13.72 -8.80
CA GLY A 102 8.52 -12.44 -8.34
C GLY A 102 8.17 -12.44 -6.86
N ILE A 103 7.58 -11.36 -6.40
CA ILE A 103 7.20 -11.16 -5.00
C ILE A 103 5.69 -11.32 -4.87
N VAL A 104 5.26 -12.31 -4.09
CA VAL A 104 3.83 -12.55 -3.84
C VAL A 104 3.28 -11.45 -2.93
N THR A 105 2.05 -11.02 -3.20
CA THR A 105 1.35 -10.00 -2.41
C THR A 105 -0.15 -10.29 -2.30
N LEU A 106 -0.89 -9.39 -1.66
CA LEU A 106 -2.34 -9.48 -1.48
C LEU A 106 -2.78 -10.81 -0.89
N ASP A 107 -3.90 -11.37 -1.35
CA ASP A 107 -4.61 -12.51 -0.76
C ASP A 107 -3.69 -13.60 -0.20
N TYR A 108 -2.78 -14.14 -1.03
CA TYR A 108 -1.89 -15.23 -0.60
C TYR A 108 -0.89 -14.77 0.45
N ARG A 109 -0.26 -13.61 0.26
CA ARG A 109 0.72 -13.13 1.22
C ARG A 109 0.05 -12.60 2.47
N ALA A 110 -1.07 -11.91 2.34
CA ALA A 110 -1.88 -11.48 3.47
C ALA A 110 -2.33 -12.67 4.33
N TYR A 111 -2.79 -13.76 3.70
CA TYR A 111 -3.12 -14.99 4.42
C TYR A 111 -1.92 -15.63 5.13
N GLU A 112 -0.74 -15.63 4.50
CA GLU A 112 0.48 -16.14 5.15
C GLU A 112 0.83 -15.34 6.40
N ILE A 113 0.54 -14.02 6.41
CA ILE A 113 0.80 -13.10 7.52
C ILE A 113 -0.29 -13.21 8.60
N THR A 114 -1.57 -13.14 8.21
CA THR A 114 -2.68 -12.94 9.15
C THR A 114 -3.46 -14.21 9.49
N LYS A 115 -3.45 -15.21 8.61
CA LYS A 115 -4.33 -16.40 8.63
C LYS A 115 -5.83 -16.08 8.62
N LEU A 116 -6.21 -14.81 8.39
CA LEU A 116 -7.59 -14.36 8.55
C LEU A 116 -8.51 -14.87 7.42
N GLN A 117 -8.12 -14.67 6.17
CA GLN A 117 -8.97 -14.96 5.03
C GLN A 117 -8.31 -15.93 4.03
N SER A 118 -9.00 -17.02 3.69
CA SER A 118 -8.49 -17.93 2.65
C SER A 118 -8.24 -17.20 1.34
N PRO A 119 -7.07 -17.40 0.70
CA PRO A 119 -6.70 -16.67 -0.51
C PRO A 119 -7.57 -17.09 -1.70
N HIS A 120 -7.93 -16.10 -2.52
CA HIS A 120 -8.75 -16.30 -3.71
C HIS A 120 -7.96 -16.09 -5.01
N LEU A 121 -7.20 -15.01 -5.10
CA LEU A 121 -6.39 -14.63 -6.24
C LEU A 121 -4.90 -14.66 -5.88
N PHE A 122 -4.08 -15.15 -6.79
CA PHE A 122 -2.63 -15.19 -6.65
C PHE A 122 -2.01 -13.98 -7.33
N PHE A 123 -1.70 -12.94 -6.55
CA PHE A 123 -1.03 -11.74 -7.04
C PHE A 123 0.49 -11.87 -6.91
N ILE A 124 1.19 -11.51 -7.97
CA ILE A 124 2.65 -11.54 -8.00
C ILE A 124 3.22 -10.31 -8.73
N TYR A 125 4.12 -9.60 -8.06
CA TYR A 125 4.92 -8.56 -8.67
C TYR A 125 5.98 -9.15 -9.57
N VAL A 126 6.11 -8.61 -10.77
CA VAL A 126 7.11 -9.01 -11.76
C VAL A 126 7.83 -7.78 -12.31
N ASP A 127 9.14 -7.90 -12.56
CA ASP A 127 9.94 -6.80 -13.10
C ASP A 127 9.65 -6.57 -14.59
N LYS A 128 9.32 -7.65 -15.34
CA LYS A 128 9.05 -7.63 -16.78
C LYS A 128 7.69 -8.26 -17.09
N PRO A 129 6.59 -7.49 -17.00
CA PRO A 129 5.22 -8.02 -17.14
C PRO A 129 4.96 -8.75 -18.46
N ASP A 130 5.49 -8.25 -19.59
CA ASP A 130 5.29 -8.90 -20.90
C ASP A 130 6.03 -10.22 -21.00
N GLN A 131 7.24 -10.32 -20.45
CA GLN A 131 7.97 -11.57 -20.39
C GLN A 131 7.24 -12.58 -19.50
N ALA A 132 6.78 -12.17 -18.33
CA ALA A 132 6.00 -13.01 -17.43
C ALA A 132 4.70 -13.51 -18.09
N ALA A 133 4.00 -12.62 -18.81
CA ALA A 133 2.81 -12.98 -19.57
C ALA A 133 3.09 -14.02 -20.65
N ASN A 134 4.19 -13.88 -21.37
CA ASN A 134 4.58 -14.87 -22.40
C ASN A 134 4.92 -16.22 -21.77
N MET A 135 5.66 -16.24 -20.66
CA MET A 135 5.95 -17.47 -19.91
C MET A 135 4.67 -18.19 -19.45
N LEU A 136 3.68 -17.42 -18.96
CA LEU A 136 2.38 -18.01 -18.61
C LEU A 136 1.65 -18.57 -19.81
N LYS A 137 1.65 -17.88 -20.96
CA LYS A 137 1.03 -18.37 -22.21
C LYS A 137 1.70 -19.64 -22.72
N GLU A 138 3.02 -19.73 -22.67
CA GLU A 138 3.78 -20.96 -22.96
C GLU A 138 3.39 -22.09 -22.00
N GLY A 139 3.11 -21.77 -20.73
CA GLY A 139 2.55 -22.67 -19.72
C GLY A 139 1.05 -22.98 -19.90
N LYS A 140 0.45 -22.60 -21.03
CA LYS A 140 -0.97 -22.82 -21.41
C LYS A 140 -1.98 -22.00 -20.60
N PHE A 141 -1.54 -20.95 -19.92
CA PHE A 141 -2.46 -19.99 -19.30
C PHE A 141 -3.10 -19.09 -20.36
N SER A 142 -4.38 -18.86 -20.22
CA SER A 142 -5.13 -17.89 -21.01
C SER A 142 -5.24 -16.57 -20.27
N GLU A 143 -4.99 -15.47 -20.97
CA GLU A 143 -5.19 -14.12 -20.42
C GLU A 143 -6.68 -13.76 -20.41
N GLY A 144 -7.20 -13.28 -19.28
CA GLY A 144 -8.59 -12.84 -19.16
C GLY A 144 -9.03 -12.65 -17.71
N THR A 145 -10.15 -11.97 -17.53
CA THR A 145 -10.67 -11.53 -16.20
C THR A 145 -11.14 -12.66 -15.27
N LYS A 146 -11.26 -13.89 -15.77
CA LYS A 146 -11.66 -15.07 -14.98
C LYS A 146 -10.46 -15.85 -14.40
N GLY A 147 -9.24 -15.40 -14.68
CA GLY A 147 -8.04 -16.06 -14.19
C GLY A 147 -7.80 -15.81 -12.69
N ARG A 148 -7.19 -16.78 -12.02
CA ARG A 148 -6.83 -16.69 -10.58
C ARG A 148 -5.41 -16.19 -10.36
N VAL A 149 -4.57 -16.16 -11.40
CA VAL A 149 -3.20 -15.65 -11.36
C VAL A 149 -3.18 -14.24 -11.88
N VAL A 150 -2.65 -13.33 -11.10
CA VAL A 150 -2.61 -11.90 -11.42
C VAL A 150 -1.17 -11.43 -11.39
N ILE A 151 -0.63 -11.04 -12.54
CA ILE A 151 0.67 -10.39 -12.60
C ILE A 151 0.50 -8.89 -12.54
N ILE A 152 1.34 -8.24 -11.75
CA ILE A 152 1.38 -6.79 -11.58
C ILE A 152 2.82 -6.29 -11.74
N PRO A 153 3.04 -5.14 -12.40
CA PRO A 153 4.38 -4.57 -12.55
C PRO A 153 4.92 -4.13 -11.21
N ARG A 154 6.21 -4.37 -10.97
CA ARG A 154 6.90 -3.82 -9.81
C ARG A 154 7.14 -2.33 -10.02
N ILE A 155 6.45 -1.50 -9.24
CA ILE A 155 6.60 -0.05 -9.27
C ILE A 155 7.14 0.43 -7.92
N GLY A 156 8.29 1.10 -7.94
CA GLY A 156 8.98 1.59 -6.75
C GLY A 156 9.76 0.51 -5.99
N GLU A 157 10.41 0.92 -4.91
CA GLU A 157 11.19 0.03 -4.04
C GLU A 157 10.35 -0.50 -2.87
N PHE A 158 10.58 -1.75 -2.50
CA PHE A 158 9.97 -2.36 -1.33
C PHE A 158 10.95 -2.30 -0.16
N ARG A 159 10.72 -1.38 0.76
CA ARG A 159 11.55 -1.24 1.97
C ARG A 159 11.20 -2.28 3.03
N ASN A 160 9.92 -2.58 3.18
CA ASN A 160 9.37 -3.51 4.15
C ASN A 160 8.25 -4.31 3.49
N GLU A 161 8.30 -5.64 3.60
CA GLU A 161 7.34 -6.54 2.96
C GLU A 161 5.95 -6.42 3.58
N ILE A 162 5.86 -6.39 4.91
CA ILE A 162 4.58 -6.25 5.65
C ILE A 162 3.88 -4.94 5.26
N GLN A 163 4.64 -3.86 5.28
CA GLN A 163 4.14 -2.55 4.86
C GLN A 163 3.64 -2.55 3.42
N ARG A 164 4.33 -3.25 2.50
CA ARG A 164 3.89 -3.36 1.11
C ARG A 164 2.58 -4.12 1.00
N VAL A 165 2.47 -5.28 1.63
CA VAL A 165 1.22 -6.09 1.60
C VAL A 165 0.05 -5.30 2.21
N TYR A 166 0.29 -4.59 3.31
CA TYR A 166 -0.68 -3.70 3.93
C TYR A 166 -1.20 -2.63 2.96
N LEU A 167 -0.29 -1.90 2.31
CA LEU A 167 -0.64 -0.87 1.33
C LEU A 167 -1.35 -1.44 0.11
N ASP A 168 -0.93 -2.61 -0.37
CA ASP A 168 -1.58 -3.29 -1.47
C ASP A 168 -3.01 -3.71 -1.12
N CYS A 169 -3.24 -4.20 0.10
CA CYS A 169 -4.58 -4.54 0.61
C CYS A 169 -5.49 -3.31 0.68
N ILE A 170 -4.97 -2.17 1.12
CA ILE A 170 -5.74 -0.90 1.13
C ILE A 170 -6.02 -0.45 -0.31
N ALA A 171 -5.01 -0.48 -1.19
CA ALA A 171 -5.15 -0.04 -2.58
C ALA A 171 -6.13 -0.91 -3.39
N TYR A 172 -6.14 -2.22 -3.14
CA TYR A 172 -7.07 -3.15 -3.78
C TYR A 172 -8.49 -2.97 -3.25
N GLY A 173 -8.62 -2.73 -1.94
CA GLY A 173 -9.92 -2.47 -1.31
C GLY A 173 -10.81 -3.70 -1.14
N GLY A 174 -12.10 -3.48 -0.96
CA GLY A 174 -13.08 -4.55 -0.81
C GLY A 174 -12.74 -5.49 0.35
N ARG A 175 -12.75 -6.81 0.08
CA ARG A 175 -12.43 -7.84 1.06
C ARG A 175 -11.03 -7.70 1.66
N SER A 176 -10.04 -7.29 0.87
CA SER A 176 -8.65 -7.16 1.33
C SER A 176 -8.45 -6.07 2.39
N LEU A 177 -9.43 -5.18 2.60
CA LEU A 177 -9.39 -4.23 3.72
C LEU A 177 -9.40 -4.93 5.08
N LEU A 178 -10.06 -6.08 5.21
CA LEU A 178 -10.03 -6.86 6.45
C LEU A 178 -8.63 -7.42 6.73
N ASP A 179 -7.92 -7.84 5.68
CA ASP A 179 -6.53 -8.26 5.80
C ASP A 179 -5.62 -7.09 6.18
N ALA A 180 -5.85 -5.89 5.63
CA ALA A 180 -5.12 -4.69 6.03
C ALA A 180 -5.33 -4.37 7.53
N ILE A 181 -6.57 -4.43 8.01
CA ILE A 181 -6.89 -4.24 9.45
C ILE A 181 -6.16 -5.29 10.29
N ALA A 182 -6.19 -6.55 9.88
CA ALA A 182 -5.52 -7.63 10.60
C ALA A 182 -3.99 -7.43 10.64
N ILE A 183 -3.37 -7.02 9.52
CA ILE A 183 -1.95 -6.68 9.48
C ILE A 183 -1.64 -5.53 10.44
N GLU A 184 -2.46 -4.48 10.47
CA GLU A 184 -2.27 -3.34 11.39
C GLU A 184 -2.39 -3.77 12.86
N ILE A 185 -3.29 -4.70 13.18
CA ILE A 185 -3.44 -5.22 14.55
C ILE A 185 -2.26 -6.10 14.96
N LEU A 186 -1.79 -6.98 14.07
CA LEU A 186 -0.79 -7.99 14.37
C LEU A 186 0.66 -7.50 14.25
N HIS A 187 0.90 -6.48 13.41
CA HIS A 187 2.21 -6.01 13.00
C HIS A 187 2.35 -4.48 13.13
N ASP A 188 1.72 -3.91 14.15
CA ASP A 188 1.70 -2.46 14.41
C ASP A 188 3.10 -1.84 14.43
N GLU A 189 4.06 -2.53 15.05
CA GLU A 189 5.45 -2.05 15.17
C GLU A 189 6.22 -2.04 13.85
N GLU A 190 5.80 -2.86 12.87
CA GLU A 190 6.44 -2.96 11.55
C GLU A 190 5.89 -1.93 10.55
N LEU A 191 4.78 -1.29 10.87
CA LEU A 191 4.15 -0.28 10.03
C LEU A 191 4.57 1.13 10.44
N ASP A 192 4.96 1.93 9.45
CA ASP A 192 5.17 3.36 9.67
C ASP A 192 3.86 4.01 10.14
N ARG A 193 3.93 4.78 11.22
CA ARG A 193 2.77 5.47 11.79
C ARG A 193 2.06 6.38 10.78
N ASN A 194 2.79 6.90 9.80
CA ASN A 194 2.27 7.82 8.80
C ASN A 194 1.46 7.13 7.68
N ILE A 195 1.49 5.80 7.61
CA ILE A 195 0.76 5.05 6.58
C ILE A 195 -0.43 4.29 7.12
N ARG A 196 -0.66 4.29 8.43
CA ARG A 196 -1.78 3.58 9.05
C ARG A 196 -3.11 4.11 8.52
N GLY A 197 -4.01 3.19 8.24
CA GLY A 197 -5.35 3.51 7.75
C GLY A 197 -6.26 4.00 8.87
N SER A 198 -7.29 4.74 8.48
CA SER A 198 -8.39 5.09 9.37
C SER A 198 -9.56 4.15 9.03
N PHE A 199 -9.67 3.05 9.76
CA PHE A 199 -10.72 2.06 9.56
C PHE A 199 -11.92 2.34 10.46
N ARG A 200 -13.10 1.84 10.10
CA ARG A 200 -14.29 1.94 10.94
C ARG A 200 -14.11 1.09 12.19
N ALA A 201 -14.56 1.59 13.34
CA ALA A 201 -14.46 0.87 14.60
C ALA A 201 -15.16 -0.51 14.55
N GLU A 202 -16.28 -0.63 13.85
CA GLU A 202 -17.00 -1.88 13.66
C GLU A 202 -16.21 -2.94 12.89
N ASP A 203 -15.47 -2.52 11.83
CA ASP A 203 -14.61 -3.42 11.04
C ASP A 203 -13.42 -3.89 11.88
N VAL A 204 -12.83 -2.99 12.67
CA VAL A 204 -11.70 -3.33 13.57
C VAL A 204 -12.15 -4.33 14.64
N LEU A 205 -13.32 -4.13 15.26
CA LEU A 205 -13.86 -5.04 16.27
C LEU A 205 -14.12 -6.42 15.68
N LYS A 206 -14.75 -6.49 14.51
CA LYS A 206 -15.02 -7.73 13.80
C LYS A 206 -13.73 -8.52 13.52
N VAL A 207 -12.70 -7.86 13.00
CA VAL A 207 -11.40 -8.50 12.71
C VAL A 207 -10.74 -9.01 13.99
N ARG A 208 -10.80 -8.24 15.09
CA ARG A 208 -10.26 -8.68 16.39
C ARG A 208 -10.97 -9.93 16.91
N GLU A 209 -12.28 -10.01 16.78
CA GLU A 209 -13.06 -11.20 17.15
C GLU A 209 -12.67 -12.42 16.31
N GLU A 210 -12.53 -12.25 14.99
CA GLU A 210 -12.12 -13.32 14.08
C GLU A 210 -10.68 -13.79 14.37
N LEU A 211 -9.75 -12.89 14.66
CA LEU A 211 -8.37 -13.24 15.05
C LEU A 211 -8.32 -13.94 16.40
N GLY A 212 -9.12 -13.52 17.38
CA GLY A 212 -9.21 -14.15 18.70
C GLY A 212 -9.88 -15.52 18.69
N ALA A 213 -10.72 -15.80 17.70
CA ALA A 213 -11.37 -17.11 17.53
C ALA A 213 -10.48 -18.16 16.85
N GLN A 214 -9.29 -17.80 16.36
CA GLN A 214 -8.37 -18.75 15.73
C GLN A 214 -7.73 -19.67 16.78
N PRO A 215 -7.73 -21.00 16.57
CA PRO A 215 -7.08 -21.93 17.48
C PRO A 215 -5.56 -21.70 17.46
N GLY A 216 -5.01 -21.11 18.51
CA GLY A 216 -3.57 -20.89 18.68
C GLY A 216 -3.12 -19.57 19.30
N THR A 217 -4.01 -18.57 19.46
CA THR A 217 -3.69 -17.30 20.14
C THR A 217 -4.07 -17.31 21.63
N GLY A 218 -4.23 -18.49 22.20
CA GLY A 218 -4.43 -18.65 23.65
C GLY A 218 -3.18 -18.20 24.39
N SER A 219 -3.25 -17.02 25.01
CA SER A 219 -2.31 -16.56 26.01
C SER A 219 -1.94 -17.70 26.96
N SER A 220 -0.67 -18.09 27.01
CA SER A 220 -0.07 -18.69 28.17
C SER A 220 -0.24 -17.72 29.35
N GLN A 221 -1.35 -17.83 30.05
CA GLN A 221 -1.44 -17.31 31.39
C GLN A 221 -0.61 -18.27 32.25
N ASP A 222 0.61 -17.87 32.52
CA ASP A 222 1.43 -18.46 33.55
C ASP A 222 0.72 -18.33 34.90
N ASN A 223 0.51 -19.48 35.53
CA ASN A 223 0.30 -19.61 36.96
C ASN A 223 1.61 -19.38 37.71
#